data_700ea1e6bc6f59bfa01e08b2af25ab7c
#
_entry.id   700ea1e6bc6f59bfa01e08b2af25ab7c
#
_cell.length_a   1.000
_cell.length_b   1.000
_cell.length_c   1.000
_cell.angle_alpha   90.00
_cell.angle_beta   90.00
_cell.angle_gamma   90.00
#
_symmetry.space_group_name_H-M   'P 1'
#
loop_
_entity.id
_entity.type
_entity.pdbx_description
1 polymer ?
#
loop_
_entity_poly.entity_id
_entity_poly.type
_entity_poly.pdbx_seq_one_letter_code
_entity_poly.pdbx_strand_id
1 'polypeptide(L)' 'MKIFRVKGWFQKTWQKQMFVKELPALSEQQALERVFSEVGSKHKVKRRLIHIEEATEIKPEEAKDPRIKAMVG' A
#
# COMPACT_ATOMS: atom_id res chain seq x y z
N MET A 1 4.80 -5.74 -15.21
CA MET A 1 4.12 -5.46 -13.94
C MET A 1 4.69 -4.17 -13.34
N LYS A 2 3.83 -3.31 -12.88
CA LYS A 2 4.23 -2.01 -12.33
C LYS A 2 4.34 -2.09 -10.82
N ILE A 3 5.19 -1.25 -10.26
CA ILE A 3 5.33 -1.13 -8.81
C ILE A 3 4.66 0.16 -8.38
N PHE A 4 3.78 0.06 -7.39
CA PHE A 4 3.07 1.22 -6.87
C PHE A 4 3.44 1.45 -5.42
N ARG A 5 3.61 2.71 -5.07
CA ARG A 5 3.76 3.14 -3.68
C ARG A 5 2.47 3.79 -3.23
N VAL A 6 1.83 3.22 -2.24
CA VAL A 6 0.56 3.72 -1.71
C VAL A 6 0.78 4.23 -0.30
N LYS A 7 0.45 5.48 -0.08
CA LYS A 7 0.55 6.13 1.22
C LYS A 7 -0.85 6.47 1.71
N GLY A 8 -1.12 6.12 2.95
CA GLY A 8 -2.42 6.41 3.52
C GLY A 8 -2.40 6.33 5.03
N TRP A 9 -3.59 6.38 5.62
CA TRP A 9 -3.74 6.28 7.06
C TRP A 9 -5.11 5.71 7.40
N PHE A 10 -5.23 5.21 8.62
CA PHE A 10 -6.50 4.81 9.18
C PHE A 10 -6.51 5.15 10.67
N GLN A 11 -7.70 5.35 11.21
CA GLN A 11 -7.85 5.62 12.62
C GLN A 11 -8.32 4.35 13.32
N LYS A 12 -7.55 3.93 14.33
CA LYS A 12 -7.89 2.79 15.15
C LYS A 12 -7.92 3.26 16.60
N THR A 13 -9.09 3.14 17.25
CA THR A 13 -9.36 3.68 18.58
C THR A 13 -9.07 5.18 18.63
N TRP A 14 -8.06 5.59 19.39
CA TRP A 14 -7.73 7.00 19.58
C TRP A 14 -6.57 7.48 18.72
N GLN A 15 -5.95 6.57 17.97
CA GLN A 15 -4.72 6.89 17.26
C GLN A 15 -4.87 6.81 15.77
N LYS A 16 -4.26 7.79 15.08
CA LYS A 16 -4.13 7.78 13.64
C LYS A 16 -2.89 6.97 13.29
N GLN A 17 -3.08 5.94 12.49
CA GLN A 17 -1.97 5.08 12.03
C GLN A 17 -1.68 5.39 10.56
N MET A 18 -0.44 5.78 10.28
CA MET A 18 0.00 6.01 8.91
C MET A 18 0.71 4.78 8.38
N PHE A 19 0.56 4.54 7.08
CA PHE A 19 1.24 3.43 6.44
C PHE A 19 1.73 3.83 5.05
N VAL A 20 2.79 3.17 4.62
CA VAL A 20 3.30 3.25 3.26
C VAL A 20 3.53 1.83 2.78
N LYS A 21 2.91 1.48 1.66
CA LYS A 21 3.04 0.15 1.06
C LYS A 21 3.56 0.26 -0.35
N GLU A 22 4.49 -0.62 -0.68
CA GLU A 22 5.00 -0.75 -2.03
C GLU A 22 4.65 -2.15 -2.51
N LEU A 23 4.00 -2.25 -3.67
CA LEU A 23 3.54 -3.54 -4.16
C LEU A 23 3.47 -3.57 -5.68
N PRO A 24 3.65 -4.76 -6.27
CA PRO A 24 3.45 -4.92 -7.70
C PRO A 24 1.97 -5.05 -8.04
N ALA A 25 1.56 -4.41 -9.13
CA ALA A 25 0.19 -4.50 -9.60
C ALA A 25 0.13 -4.16 -11.08
N LEU A 26 -0.96 -4.53 -11.73
CA LEU A 26 -1.16 -4.23 -13.14
C LEU A 26 -1.69 -2.81 -13.33
N SER A 27 -2.37 -2.28 -12.33
CA SER A 27 -2.94 -0.94 -12.38
C SER A 27 -2.99 -0.35 -10.98
N GLU A 28 -3.19 0.97 -10.92
CA GLU A 28 -3.34 1.68 -9.66
C GLU A 28 -4.53 1.15 -8.86
N GLN A 29 -5.66 0.92 -9.55
CA GLN A 29 -6.86 0.40 -8.89
C GLN A 29 -6.60 -0.96 -8.23
N GLN A 30 -5.90 -1.84 -8.94
CA GLN A 30 -5.55 -3.13 -8.38
C GLN A 30 -4.64 -2.98 -7.16
N ALA A 31 -3.69 -2.06 -7.23
CA ALA A 31 -2.80 -1.78 -6.11
C ALA A 31 -3.58 -1.31 -4.89
N LEU A 32 -4.51 -0.39 -5.09
CA LEU A 32 -5.35 0.13 -4.00
C LEU A 32 -6.19 -0.97 -3.36
N GLU A 33 -6.79 -1.84 -4.17
CA GLU A 33 -7.60 -2.93 -3.64
C GLU A 33 -6.77 -3.89 -2.80
N ARG A 34 -5.56 -4.19 -3.25
CA ARG A 34 -4.66 -5.05 -2.48
C ARG A 34 -4.27 -4.40 -1.16
N VAL A 35 -4.02 -3.10 -1.16
CA VAL A 35 -3.68 -2.36 0.06
C VAL A 35 -4.85 -2.38 1.03
N PHE A 36 -6.06 -2.11 0.56
CA PHE A 36 -7.25 -2.17 1.41
C PHE A 36 -7.43 -3.54 2.03
N SER A 37 -7.27 -4.59 1.24
CA SER A 37 -7.42 -5.95 1.73
C SER A 37 -6.35 -6.29 2.76
N GLU A 38 -5.11 -5.98 2.46
CA GLU A 38 -3.99 -6.31 3.34
C GLU A 38 -4.04 -5.53 4.65
N VAL A 39 -4.21 -4.22 4.56
CA VAL A 39 -4.26 -3.36 5.76
C VAL A 39 -5.50 -3.67 6.58
N GLY A 40 -6.65 -3.83 5.91
CA GLY A 40 -7.90 -4.13 6.60
C GLY A 40 -7.84 -5.45 7.36
N SER A 41 -7.27 -6.48 6.73
CA SER A 41 -7.14 -7.79 7.36
C SER A 41 -6.13 -7.77 8.51
N LYS A 42 -4.95 -7.19 8.27
CA LYS A 42 -3.87 -7.16 9.25
C LYS A 42 -4.23 -6.38 10.49
N HIS A 43 -4.90 -5.26 10.33
CA HIS A 43 -5.24 -4.35 11.43
C HIS A 43 -6.69 -4.43 11.86
N LYS A 44 -7.48 -5.29 11.22
CA LYS A 44 -8.92 -5.44 11.51
C LYS A 44 -9.66 -4.12 11.39
N VAL A 45 -9.36 -3.38 10.33
CA VAL A 45 -9.95 -2.08 10.05
C VAL A 45 -10.87 -2.20 8.85
N LYS A 46 -12.04 -1.58 8.91
CA LYS A 46 -12.97 -1.57 7.79
C LYS A 46 -12.41 -0.72 6.66
N ARG A 47 -12.63 -1.17 5.42
CA ARG A 47 -12.13 -0.48 4.24
C ARG A 47 -12.49 1.01 4.22
N ARG A 48 -13.71 1.34 4.62
CA ARG A 48 -14.19 2.72 4.63
C ARG A 48 -13.42 3.64 5.58
N LEU A 49 -12.68 3.06 6.54
CA LEU A 49 -11.89 3.81 7.51
C LEU A 49 -10.45 4.02 7.06
N ILE A 50 -10.08 3.42 5.94
CA ILE A 50 -8.74 3.55 5.39
C ILE A 50 -8.76 4.69 4.37
N HIS A 51 -7.90 5.67 4.57
CA HIS A 51 -7.80 6.85 3.72
C HIS A 51 -6.50 6.81 2.93
N ILE A 52 -6.60 6.93 1.62
CA ILE A 52 -5.43 6.94 0.75
C ILE A 52 -5.07 8.39 0.45
N GLU A 53 -3.87 8.79 0.81
CA GLU A 53 -3.37 10.14 0.54
C GLU A 53 -2.67 10.20 -0.81
N GLU A 54 -1.94 9.14 -1.16
CA GLU A 54 -1.14 9.14 -2.38
C GLU A 54 -0.99 7.71 -2.89
N ALA A 55 -1.07 7.56 -4.21
CA ALA A 55 -0.80 6.30 -4.87
C ALA A 55 -0.06 6.63 -6.16
N THR A 56 1.22 6.30 -6.22
CA THR A 56 2.06 6.63 -7.36
C THR A 56 2.78 5.39 -7.88
N GLU A 57 3.00 5.37 -9.19
CA GLU A 57 3.83 4.36 -9.80
C GLU A 57 5.29 4.76 -9.60
N ILE A 58 6.09 3.80 -9.15
CA ILE A 58 7.51 4.01 -8.97
C ILE A 58 8.30 2.97 -9.75
N LYS A 59 9.55 3.26 -10.02
CA LYS A 59 10.43 2.29 -10.64
C LYS A 59 10.85 1.25 -9.61
N PRO A 60 11.06 -0.01 -10.03
CA PRO A 60 11.49 -1.06 -9.10
C PRO A 60 12.75 -0.68 -8.31
N GLU A 61 13.66 0.03 -8.95
CA GLU A 61 14.91 0.47 -8.30
C GLU A 61 14.69 1.52 -7.22
N GLU A 62 13.54 2.21 -7.24
CA GLU A 62 13.17 3.20 -6.22
C GLU A 62 12.46 2.56 -5.03
N ALA A 63 12.06 1.30 -5.16
CA ALA A 63 11.36 0.59 -4.10
C ALA A 63 12.26 0.40 -2.89
N LYS A 64 11.73 0.66 -1.72
CA LYS A 64 12.44 0.49 -0.47
C LYS A 64 12.18 -0.88 0.17
N ASP A 65 11.13 -1.57 -0.29
CA ASP A 65 10.78 -2.88 0.23
C ASP A 65 11.76 -3.93 -0.31
N PRO A 66 12.48 -4.66 0.58
CA PRO A 66 13.43 -5.67 0.15
C PRO A 66 12.80 -6.78 -0.71
N ARG A 67 11.52 -7.09 -0.47
CA ARG A 67 10.84 -8.12 -1.25
C ARG A 67 10.66 -7.71 -2.70
N ILE A 68 10.40 -6.44 -2.94
CA ILE A 68 10.24 -5.92 -4.29
C ILE A 68 11.60 -5.88 -4.99
N LYS A 69 12.63 -5.46 -4.28
CA LYS A 69 14.00 -5.45 -4.83
C LYS A 69 14.44 -6.84 -5.23
N ALA A 70 14.12 -7.84 -4.42
CA ALA A 70 14.46 -9.22 -4.71
C ALA A 70 13.73 -9.75 -5.94
N MET A 71 12.51 -9.29 -6.19
CA MET A 71 11.72 -9.69 -7.36
C MET A 71 12.29 -9.14 -8.67
N VAL A 72 12.98 -8.02 -8.62
CA VAL A 72 13.49 -7.33 -9.78
C VAL A 72 14.97 -7.58 -10.01
N GLY A 73 15.67 -7.87 -8.96
CA GLY A 73 17.10 -8.20 -9.02
C GLY A 73 17.37 -9.64 -9.47
#